data_a2b06ce608b52c6a5c449338397ef0d1
#
_entry.id   a2b06ce608b52c6a5c449338397ef0d1
#
_cell.length_a   1.000
_cell.length_b   1.000
_cell.length_c   1.000
_cell.angle_alpha   90.00
_cell.angle_beta   90.00
_cell.angle_gamma   90.00
#
_symmetry.space_group_name_H-M   'P 1'
#
loop_
_entity.id
_entity.type
_entity.pdbx_description
1 polymer ?
#
loop_
_entity_poly.entity_id
_entity_poly.type
_entity_poly.pdbx_seq_one_letter_code
_entity_poly.pdbx_strand_id
1 'polypeptide(L)'
;MTDPSSFADALRVQMVPEVRNRILILDVERLDGISLQHWWDRGALKNRYIHYESVVRQPRTTIVCAKWYDSDEVIRLAEWDRGGRKRFLRNVHDLGSQADIIVGHNVDRAHVPWIKGDLHLEGGLPPLPPFKTIDTLKVMRREFGSGAPFKGLDALCQILGIPAKTDSYDARRMERAVTEKSVEDRERLVDYCAGDVIATQGLLDRLRPYIKNHPALFVDGQNALTTCHRCGSETEPTERRYIANVLSYAMRKCPNCKGYSRISIEPERLSIVRGV
;
A
#
# COMPACT_ATOMS: atom_id res chain seq x y z
N MET A 1 -35.53 20.34 37.19
CA MET A 1 -34.06 20.43 37.21
C MET A 1 -33.51 19.04 36.88
N THR A 2 -33.17 18.82 35.67
CA THR A 2 -32.57 17.54 35.19
C THR A 2 -31.06 17.62 35.45
N ASP A 3 -30.58 16.63 36.18
CA ASP A 3 -29.17 16.48 36.57
C ASP A 3 -28.25 16.43 35.35
N PRO A 4 -27.27 17.35 35.19
CA PRO A 4 -26.35 17.36 34.06
C PRO A 4 -25.42 16.15 34.01
N SER A 5 -25.29 15.39 35.10
CA SER A 5 -24.43 14.17 35.15
C SER A 5 -24.97 13.02 34.29
N SER A 6 -26.31 12.93 34.16
CA SER A 6 -26.93 11.81 33.40
C SER A 6 -26.77 11.91 31.88
N PHE A 7 -26.62 13.14 31.34
CA PHE A 7 -26.42 13.34 29.90
C PHE A 7 -24.95 13.07 29.49
N ALA A 8 -23.99 13.42 30.36
CA ALA A 8 -22.58 13.12 30.15
C ALA A 8 -22.29 11.61 30.28
N ASP A 9 -23.01 10.91 31.16
CA ASP A 9 -22.87 9.47 31.33
C ASP A 9 -23.58 8.69 30.22
N ALA A 10 -24.67 9.20 29.67
CA ALA A 10 -25.33 8.59 28.49
C ALA A 10 -24.48 8.72 27.20
N LEU A 11 -23.64 9.74 27.10
CA LEU A 11 -22.67 9.88 26.00
C LEU A 11 -21.41 9.00 26.19
N ARG A 12 -21.16 8.50 27.41
CA ARG A 12 -19.99 7.65 27.72
C ARG A 12 -20.16 6.17 27.36
N VAL A 13 -21.33 5.70 27.04
CA VAL A 13 -21.62 4.26 26.86
C VAL A 13 -21.91 3.84 25.44
N GLN A 14 -21.72 4.68 24.43
CA GLN A 14 -21.49 4.14 23.11
C GLN A 14 -19.99 3.82 22.97
N MET A 15 -19.61 2.61 23.40
CA MET A 15 -18.36 2.02 22.95
C MET A 15 -18.43 1.95 21.42
N VAL A 16 -17.86 2.96 20.76
CA VAL A 16 -17.58 2.88 19.33
C VAL A 16 -16.67 1.66 19.19
N PRO A 17 -17.07 0.62 18.48
CA PRO A 17 -16.21 -0.53 18.29
C PRO A 17 -14.87 -0.03 17.75
N GLU A 18 -13.77 -0.59 18.24
CA GLU A 18 -12.42 -0.27 17.79
C GLU A 18 -12.36 -0.49 16.26
N VAL A 19 -12.52 0.58 15.49
CA VAL A 19 -12.46 0.51 14.03
C VAL A 19 -11.00 0.47 13.64
N ARG A 20 -10.47 -0.73 13.52
CA ARG A 20 -9.15 -0.95 12.96
C ARG A 20 -9.22 -0.86 11.45
N ASN A 21 -8.50 0.08 10.86
CA ASN A 21 -8.25 0.06 9.42
C ASN A 21 -7.45 -1.20 9.05
N ARG A 22 -8.00 -2.00 8.15
CA ARG A 22 -7.36 -3.22 7.64
C ARG A 22 -6.32 -2.84 6.60
N ILE A 23 -5.05 -3.11 6.91
CA ILE A 23 -3.92 -2.81 6.04
C ILE A 23 -3.51 -4.08 5.30
N LEU A 24 -3.60 -4.04 3.99
CA LEU A 24 -3.12 -5.09 3.09
C LEU A 24 -1.81 -4.66 2.45
N ILE A 25 -0.75 -5.39 2.70
CA ILE A 25 0.53 -5.24 2.00
C ILE A 25 0.51 -6.22 0.83
N LEU A 26 0.78 -5.76 -0.37
CA LEU A 26 0.73 -6.62 -1.55
C LEU A 26 1.86 -6.34 -2.53
N ASP A 27 2.17 -7.37 -3.29
CA ASP A 27 3.01 -7.33 -4.47
C ASP A 27 2.38 -8.13 -5.62
N VAL A 28 2.79 -7.83 -6.86
CA VAL A 28 2.13 -8.32 -8.07
C VAL A 28 3.15 -8.69 -9.14
N GLU A 29 3.03 -9.90 -9.68
CA GLU A 29 3.79 -10.33 -10.83
C GLU A 29 2.92 -10.46 -12.09
N ARG A 30 3.48 -10.10 -13.23
CA ARG A 30 2.76 -10.09 -14.50
C ARG A 30 3.44 -10.91 -15.58
N LEU A 31 2.63 -11.51 -16.42
CA LEU A 31 3.05 -11.99 -17.73
C LEU A 31 3.12 -10.78 -18.69
N ASP A 32 4.22 -10.66 -19.40
CA ASP A 32 4.43 -9.59 -20.37
C ASP A 32 3.47 -9.69 -21.57
N GLY A 33 3.13 -8.54 -22.13
CA GLY A 33 2.46 -8.46 -23.41
C GLY A 33 3.41 -8.80 -24.57
N ILE A 34 2.85 -9.25 -25.67
CA ILE A 34 3.58 -9.48 -26.93
C ILE A 34 2.95 -8.63 -28.01
N SER A 35 3.77 -7.92 -28.78
CA SER A 35 3.34 -7.21 -29.98
C SER A 35 4.25 -7.52 -31.17
N LEU A 36 3.67 -7.60 -32.36
CA LEU A 36 4.40 -7.69 -33.61
C LEU A 36 4.58 -6.29 -34.19
N GLN A 37 5.81 -5.90 -34.41
CA GLN A 37 6.16 -4.62 -34.99
C GLN A 37 7.17 -4.79 -36.12
N HIS A 38 6.89 -4.19 -37.27
CA HIS A 38 7.87 -4.08 -38.34
C HIS A 38 8.79 -2.88 -38.08
N TRP A 39 10.08 -3.12 -38.13
CA TRP A 39 11.08 -2.10 -37.92
C TRP A 39 12.26 -2.30 -38.87
N TRP A 40 12.86 -1.22 -39.29
CA TRP A 40 14.01 -1.20 -40.21
C TRP A 40 15.29 -0.68 -39.54
N ASP A 41 15.16 -0.04 -38.38
CA ASP A 41 16.27 0.43 -37.55
C ASP A 41 15.97 0.20 -36.05
N ARG A 42 16.97 -0.30 -35.31
CA ARG A 42 16.85 -0.55 -33.86
C ARG A 42 16.52 0.70 -33.06
N GLY A 43 17.01 1.86 -33.48
CA GLY A 43 16.67 3.16 -32.85
C GLY A 43 15.20 3.51 -32.95
N ALA A 44 14.51 3.03 -33.99
CA ALA A 44 13.08 3.24 -34.18
C ALA A 44 12.20 2.51 -33.17
N LEU A 45 12.71 1.52 -32.43
CA LEU A 45 11.96 0.82 -31.37
C LEU A 45 11.88 1.63 -30.05
N LYS A 46 12.72 2.63 -29.89
CA LYS A 46 12.75 3.43 -28.69
C LYS A 46 11.55 4.39 -28.66
N ASN A 47 10.70 4.26 -27.62
CA ASN A 47 9.50 5.09 -27.43
C ASN A 47 8.39 4.92 -28.49
N ARG A 48 8.30 3.77 -29.16
CA ARG A 48 7.22 3.51 -30.10
C ARG A 48 5.88 3.34 -29.41
N TYR A 49 4.85 3.94 -30.03
CA TYR A 49 3.45 3.64 -29.70
C TYR A 49 3.13 2.22 -30.21
N ILE A 50 2.55 1.40 -29.34
CA ILE A 50 2.08 0.05 -29.70
C ILE A 50 0.64 0.15 -30.16
N HIS A 51 0.39 -0.06 -31.45
CA HIS A 51 -0.96 -0.12 -31.99
C HIS A 51 -1.68 -1.35 -31.43
N TYR A 52 -2.96 -1.19 -31.10
CA TYR A 52 -3.80 -2.28 -30.58
C TYR A 52 -3.78 -3.51 -31.50
N GLU A 53 -3.89 -3.29 -32.81
CA GLU A 53 -3.88 -4.34 -33.83
C GLU A 53 -2.56 -5.12 -33.90
N SER A 54 -1.46 -4.56 -33.42
CA SER A 54 -0.17 -5.24 -33.34
C SER A 54 0.00 -6.11 -32.10
N VAL A 55 -0.94 -6.02 -31.15
CA VAL A 55 -0.86 -6.79 -29.89
C VAL A 55 -1.29 -8.23 -30.12
N VAL A 56 -0.36 -9.13 -29.92
CA VAL A 56 -0.60 -10.59 -29.99
C VAL A 56 -1.10 -11.14 -28.66
N ARG A 57 -0.59 -10.60 -27.57
CA ARG A 57 -0.98 -10.98 -26.22
C ARG A 57 -0.98 -9.74 -25.33
N GLN A 58 -2.07 -9.51 -24.63
CA GLN A 58 -2.13 -8.46 -23.60
C GLN A 58 -1.32 -8.87 -22.36
N PRO A 59 -0.62 -7.92 -21.72
CA PRO A 59 -0.02 -8.17 -20.43
C PRO A 59 -1.10 -8.39 -19.38
N ARG A 60 -0.88 -9.33 -18.45
CA ARG A 60 -1.86 -9.60 -17.38
C ARG A 60 -1.18 -9.99 -16.08
N THR A 61 -1.82 -9.68 -14.95
CA THR A 61 -1.41 -10.14 -13.64
C THR A 61 -1.58 -11.65 -13.51
N THR A 62 -0.55 -12.35 -13.08
CA THR A 62 -0.52 -13.82 -12.94
C THR A 62 -0.38 -14.27 -11.51
N ILE A 63 0.26 -13.44 -10.66
CA ILE A 63 0.47 -13.71 -9.24
C ILE A 63 0.11 -12.44 -8.46
N VAL A 64 -0.56 -12.63 -7.33
CA VAL A 64 -0.73 -11.61 -6.29
C VAL A 64 -0.37 -12.27 -4.97
N CYS A 65 0.68 -11.81 -4.34
CA CYS A 65 0.97 -12.13 -2.96
C CYS A 65 0.58 -10.96 -2.07
N ALA A 66 0.01 -11.27 -0.91
CA ALA A 66 -0.41 -10.24 0.02
C ALA A 66 -0.36 -10.73 1.47
N LYS A 67 -0.31 -9.78 2.41
CA LYS A 67 -0.27 -10.04 3.83
C LYS A 67 -1.06 -8.98 4.57
N TRP A 68 -1.88 -9.37 5.51
CA TRP A 68 -2.44 -8.41 6.46
C TRP A 68 -1.32 -7.93 7.39
N TYR A 69 -1.29 -6.63 7.68
CA TYR A 69 -0.20 -6.04 8.47
C TYR A 69 -0.05 -6.69 9.86
N ASP A 70 -1.14 -7.10 10.45
CA ASP A 70 -1.26 -7.72 11.78
C ASP A 70 -1.22 -9.26 11.77
N SER A 71 -0.96 -9.88 10.61
CA SER A 71 -0.83 -11.34 10.44
C SER A 71 0.57 -11.70 9.97
N ASP A 72 1.07 -12.87 10.31
CA ASP A 72 2.33 -13.41 9.79
C ASP A 72 2.15 -14.26 8.52
N GLU A 73 0.92 -14.58 8.19
CA GLU A 73 0.58 -15.38 7.02
C GLU A 73 0.66 -14.55 5.73
N VAL A 74 1.38 -15.06 4.73
CA VAL A 74 1.40 -14.52 3.38
C VAL A 74 0.41 -15.29 2.51
N ILE A 75 -0.63 -14.59 2.06
CA ILE A 75 -1.63 -15.08 1.11
C ILE A 75 -0.96 -15.11 -0.27
N ARG A 76 -1.02 -16.25 -0.95
CA ARG A 76 -0.44 -16.50 -2.26
C ARG A 76 -1.55 -16.86 -3.22
N LEU A 77 -1.76 -16.07 -4.26
CA LEU A 77 -2.75 -16.30 -5.30
C LEU A 77 -2.06 -16.33 -6.65
N ALA A 78 -2.29 -17.39 -7.42
CA ALA A 78 -1.75 -17.51 -8.77
C ALA A 78 -2.84 -17.94 -9.76
N GLU A 79 -2.73 -17.49 -11.02
CA GLU A 79 -3.74 -17.83 -12.05
C GLU A 79 -3.79 -19.31 -12.41
N TRP A 80 -2.76 -20.06 -12.06
CA TRP A 80 -2.68 -21.52 -12.28
C TRP A 80 -3.20 -22.34 -11.10
N ASP A 81 -3.64 -21.71 -10.00
CA ASP A 81 -4.26 -22.40 -8.88
C ASP A 81 -5.59 -23.06 -9.31
N ARG A 82 -6.06 -23.99 -8.46
CA ARG A 82 -7.33 -24.68 -8.71
C ARG A 82 -8.46 -23.67 -8.96
N GLY A 83 -9.10 -23.77 -10.13
CA GLY A 83 -10.17 -22.89 -10.59
C GLY A 83 -9.70 -21.83 -11.59
N GLY A 84 -8.39 -21.75 -11.87
CA GLY A 84 -7.80 -20.97 -12.95
C GLY A 84 -8.06 -19.47 -12.85
N ARG A 85 -7.85 -18.77 -13.95
CA ARG A 85 -7.92 -17.32 -14.09
C ARG A 85 -9.17 -16.71 -13.49
N LYS A 86 -10.34 -17.28 -13.76
CA LYS A 86 -11.63 -16.73 -13.27
C LYS A 86 -11.72 -16.74 -11.74
N ARG A 87 -11.22 -17.81 -11.09
CA ARG A 87 -11.19 -17.89 -9.63
C ARG A 87 -10.11 -16.98 -9.05
N PHE A 88 -8.95 -16.92 -9.70
CA PHE A 88 -7.88 -16.00 -9.33
C PHE A 88 -8.38 -14.56 -9.25
N LEU A 89 -9.04 -14.04 -10.31
CA LEU A 89 -9.55 -12.68 -10.33
C LEU A 89 -10.59 -12.44 -9.22
N ARG A 90 -11.49 -13.40 -8.95
CA ARG A 90 -12.43 -13.28 -7.83
C ARG A 90 -11.73 -13.24 -6.47
N ASN A 91 -10.77 -14.12 -6.24
CA ASN A 91 -10.02 -14.15 -4.98
C ASN A 91 -9.25 -12.83 -4.76
N VAL A 92 -8.65 -12.27 -5.82
CA VAL A 92 -7.97 -10.96 -5.77
C VAL A 92 -8.97 -9.84 -5.47
N HIS A 93 -10.15 -9.86 -6.10
CA HIS A 93 -11.22 -8.91 -5.82
C HIS A 93 -11.71 -8.99 -4.37
N ASP A 94 -12.00 -10.20 -3.89
CA ASP A 94 -12.51 -10.43 -2.54
C ASP A 94 -11.48 -10.01 -1.47
N LEU A 95 -10.20 -10.27 -1.72
CA LEU A 95 -9.10 -9.84 -0.86
C LEU A 95 -8.97 -8.31 -0.84
N GLY A 96 -8.92 -7.69 -2.01
CA GLY A 96 -8.79 -6.23 -2.15
C GLY A 96 -10.00 -5.47 -1.60
N SER A 97 -11.20 -6.07 -1.69
CA SER A 97 -12.44 -5.48 -1.17
C SER A 97 -12.49 -5.39 0.36
N GLN A 98 -11.63 -6.11 1.05
CA GLN A 98 -11.56 -6.09 2.50
C GLN A 98 -10.54 -5.08 3.05
N ALA A 99 -9.77 -4.43 2.18
CA ALA A 99 -8.70 -3.53 2.58
C ALA A 99 -9.17 -2.08 2.65
N ASP A 100 -8.87 -1.42 3.78
CA ASP A 100 -9.03 0.03 3.91
C ASP A 100 -7.78 0.78 3.42
N ILE A 101 -6.62 0.13 3.53
CA ILE A 101 -5.33 0.66 3.12
C ILE A 101 -4.57 -0.44 2.38
N ILE A 102 -4.10 -0.13 1.18
CA ILE A 102 -3.22 -1.00 0.39
C ILE A 102 -1.82 -0.41 0.37
N VAL A 103 -0.84 -1.23 0.74
CA VAL A 103 0.57 -0.85 0.77
C VAL A 103 1.34 -1.67 -0.27
N GLY A 104 2.25 -1.02 -0.98
CA GLY A 104 3.15 -1.70 -1.92
C GLY A 104 4.31 -0.81 -2.35
N HIS A 105 5.29 -1.41 -3.01
CA HIS A 105 6.39 -0.67 -3.62
C HIS A 105 6.05 -0.39 -5.09
N ASN A 106 5.76 0.87 -5.44
CA ASN A 106 5.21 1.29 -6.73
C ASN A 106 3.71 0.94 -6.93
N VAL A 107 2.96 0.83 -5.84
CA VAL A 107 1.56 0.39 -5.83
C VAL A 107 0.63 1.34 -6.60
N ASP A 108 0.87 2.64 -6.53
CA ASP A 108 0.03 3.67 -7.16
C ASP A 108 0.13 3.67 -8.69
N ARG A 109 1.33 3.39 -9.22
CA ARG A 109 1.59 3.45 -10.65
C ARG A 109 1.47 2.09 -11.34
N ALA A 110 1.71 1.01 -10.61
CA ALA A 110 1.77 -0.34 -11.13
C ALA A 110 0.67 -1.24 -10.58
N HIS A 111 0.82 -1.73 -9.36
CA HIS A 111 0.03 -2.85 -8.86
C HIS A 111 -1.48 -2.58 -8.84
N VAL A 112 -1.93 -1.46 -8.27
CA VAL A 112 -3.35 -1.12 -8.22
C VAL A 112 -3.96 -0.87 -9.59
N PRO A 113 -3.36 -0.08 -10.50
CA PRO A 113 -3.86 0.05 -11.87
C PRO A 113 -3.94 -1.27 -12.63
N TRP A 114 -2.94 -2.13 -12.49
CA TRP A 114 -2.92 -3.43 -13.15
C TRP A 114 -4.04 -4.33 -12.64
N ILE A 115 -4.16 -4.48 -11.31
CA ILE A 115 -5.24 -5.25 -10.69
C ILE A 115 -6.61 -4.71 -11.14
N LYS A 116 -6.83 -3.41 -11.06
CA LYS A 116 -8.10 -2.80 -11.49
C LYS A 116 -8.41 -3.07 -12.96
N GLY A 117 -7.40 -2.99 -13.83
CA GLY A 117 -7.55 -3.32 -15.25
C GLY A 117 -7.99 -4.76 -15.45
N ASP A 118 -7.29 -5.70 -14.85
CA ASP A 118 -7.58 -7.13 -14.98
C ASP A 118 -8.94 -7.50 -14.36
N LEU A 119 -9.26 -6.97 -13.17
CA LEU A 119 -10.53 -7.25 -12.50
C LEU A 119 -11.74 -6.71 -13.29
N HIS A 120 -11.63 -5.48 -13.78
CA HIS A 120 -12.76 -4.79 -14.40
C HIS A 120 -12.87 -5.07 -15.90
N LEU A 121 -11.79 -4.91 -16.66
CA LEU A 121 -11.82 -5.03 -18.12
C LEU A 121 -11.83 -6.48 -18.60
N GLU A 122 -11.13 -7.38 -17.91
CA GLU A 122 -11.11 -8.81 -18.23
C GLU A 122 -12.14 -9.59 -17.43
N GLY A 123 -12.15 -9.42 -16.11
CA GLY A 123 -13.01 -10.18 -15.19
C GLY A 123 -14.46 -9.73 -15.14
N GLY A 124 -14.79 -8.53 -15.60
CA GLY A 124 -16.12 -7.94 -15.50
C GLY A 124 -16.62 -7.77 -14.07
N LEU A 125 -15.68 -7.72 -13.09
CA LEU A 125 -15.99 -7.59 -11.68
C LEU A 125 -16.31 -6.13 -11.31
N PRO A 126 -17.12 -5.89 -10.28
CA PRO A 126 -17.43 -4.54 -9.84
C PRO A 126 -16.16 -3.82 -9.33
N PRO A 127 -16.18 -2.49 -9.27
CA PRO A 127 -15.09 -1.72 -8.67
C PRO A 127 -14.82 -2.17 -7.23
N LEU A 128 -13.56 -2.16 -6.84
CA LEU A 128 -13.18 -2.33 -5.43
C LEU A 128 -13.77 -1.18 -4.58
N PRO A 129 -14.19 -1.44 -3.33
CA PRO A 129 -14.57 -0.40 -2.40
C PRO A 129 -13.48 0.68 -2.28
N PRO A 130 -13.80 1.90 -1.82
CA PRO A 130 -12.80 2.95 -1.61
C PRO A 130 -11.74 2.51 -0.60
N PHE A 131 -10.49 2.67 -0.95
CA PHE A 131 -9.33 2.43 -0.08
C PHE A 131 -8.28 3.52 -0.27
N LYS A 132 -7.35 3.63 0.67
CA LYS A 132 -6.16 4.49 0.57
C LYS A 132 -4.95 3.66 0.19
N THR A 133 -3.95 4.31 -0.39
CA THR A 133 -2.67 3.65 -0.72
C THR A 133 -1.51 4.27 0.05
N ILE A 134 -0.52 3.44 0.36
CA ILE A 134 0.81 3.87 0.80
C ILE A 134 1.81 3.27 -0.17
N ASP A 135 2.35 4.12 -1.04
CA ASP A 135 3.39 3.74 -2.02
C ASP A 135 4.77 4.04 -1.44
N THR A 136 5.50 3.01 -1.03
CA THR A 136 6.83 3.15 -0.43
C THR A 136 7.85 3.74 -1.40
N LEU A 137 7.74 3.46 -2.71
CA LEU A 137 8.60 4.08 -3.73
C LEU A 137 8.33 5.59 -3.86
N LYS A 138 7.06 5.98 -3.79
CA LYS A 138 6.65 7.39 -3.83
C LYS A 138 7.13 8.15 -2.60
N VAL A 139 7.08 7.52 -1.42
CA VAL A 139 7.66 8.08 -0.20
C VAL A 139 9.16 8.28 -0.36
N MET A 140 9.89 7.27 -0.85
CA MET A 140 11.34 7.36 -1.10
C MET A 140 11.70 8.49 -2.07
N ARG A 141 10.95 8.60 -3.17
CA ARG A 141 11.19 9.67 -4.16
C ARG A 141 10.94 11.06 -3.60
N ARG A 142 9.90 11.22 -2.79
CA ARG A 142 9.49 12.51 -2.24
C ARG A 142 10.40 12.98 -1.11
N GLU A 143 10.73 12.10 -0.18
CA GLU A 143 11.42 12.50 1.05
C GLU A 143 12.96 12.47 0.92
N PHE A 144 13.47 11.58 0.08
CA PHE A 144 14.92 11.38 -0.04
C PHE A 144 15.50 11.83 -1.39
N GLY A 145 14.67 11.91 -2.43
CA GLY A 145 15.07 12.46 -3.74
C GLY A 145 16.39 11.90 -4.28
N SER A 146 17.37 12.78 -4.53
CA SER A 146 18.74 12.42 -4.95
C SER A 146 19.61 11.86 -3.82
N GLY A 147 19.21 12.07 -2.55
CA GLY A 147 19.91 11.49 -1.39
C GLY A 147 19.78 9.96 -1.29
N ALA A 148 18.85 9.36 -2.05
CA ALA A 148 18.75 7.91 -2.20
C ALA A 148 19.04 7.55 -3.67
N PRO A 149 20.26 7.19 -4.03
CA PRO A 149 20.64 6.88 -5.41
C PRO A 149 19.91 5.65 -5.94
N PHE A 150 19.62 4.70 -5.06
CA PHE A 150 18.86 3.49 -5.38
C PHE A 150 17.50 3.52 -4.70
N LYS A 151 16.44 3.20 -5.44
CA LYS A 151 15.06 3.23 -4.96
C LYS A 151 14.29 1.92 -5.23
N GLY A 152 14.95 0.94 -5.84
CA GLY A 152 14.41 -0.42 -5.97
C GLY A 152 14.32 -1.11 -4.60
N LEU A 153 13.31 -1.96 -4.42
CA LEU A 153 13.03 -2.63 -3.15
C LEU A 153 14.25 -3.39 -2.62
N ASP A 154 14.89 -4.19 -3.47
CA ASP A 154 16.06 -4.99 -3.08
C ASP A 154 17.22 -4.14 -2.57
N ALA A 155 17.55 -3.07 -3.30
CA ALA A 155 18.63 -2.18 -2.92
C ALA A 155 18.33 -1.45 -1.59
N LEU A 156 17.09 -1.03 -1.39
CA LEU A 156 16.66 -0.41 -0.13
C LEU A 156 16.72 -1.38 1.03
N CYS A 157 16.31 -2.63 0.82
CA CYS A 157 16.39 -3.66 1.85
C CYS A 157 17.84 -3.93 2.26
N GLN A 158 18.75 -4.03 1.32
CA GLN A 158 20.19 -4.19 1.59
C GLN A 158 20.74 -3.00 2.41
N ILE A 159 20.48 -1.77 1.98
CA ILE A 159 20.96 -0.56 2.65
C ILE A 159 20.39 -0.44 4.07
N LEU A 160 19.15 -0.82 4.28
CA LEU A 160 18.45 -0.68 5.56
C LEU A 160 18.57 -1.91 6.48
N GLY A 161 19.25 -2.97 6.03
CA GLY A 161 19.38 -4.23 6.77
C GLY A 161 18.03 -4.92 6.98
N ILE A 162 17.12 -4.79 6.02
CA ILE A 162 15.83 -5.48 6.02
C ILE A 162 16.05 -6.85 5.35
N PRO A 163 15.58 -7.95 5.94
CA PRO A 163 15.63 -9.24 5.27
C PRO A 163 15.01 -9.15 3.88
N ALA A 164 15.79 -9.43 2.86
CA ALA A 164 15.39 -9.39 1.47
C ALA A 164 15.51 -10.78 0.87
N LYS A 165 14.77 -11.00 -0.21
CA LYS A 165 14.88 -12.19 -1.04
C LYS A 165 16.26 -12.30 -1.69
N THR A 166 16.62 -13.51 -2.08
CA THR A 166 17.88 -13.82 -2.75
C THR A 166 17.72 -14.05 -4.27
N ASP A 167 16.48 -14.01 -4.78
CA ASP A 167 16.17 -14.25 -6.21
C ASP A 167 15.77 -12.93 -6.90
N SER A 168 15.79 -12.92 -8.23
CA SER A 168 15.41 -11.80 -9.08
C SER A 168 14.28 -12.19 -10.03
N TYR A 169 13.42 -11.21 -10.40
CA TYR A 169 12.43 -11.42 -11.44
C TYR A 169 13.08 -11.76 -12.77
N ASP A 170 12.55 -12.76 -13.46
CA ASP A 170 12.95 -13.16 -14.81
C ASP A 170 11.70 -13.37 -15.70
N ALA A 171 11.55 -12.52 -16.70
CA ALA A 171 10.44 -12.57 -17.66
C ALA A 171 10.37 -13.91 -18.42
N ARG A 172 11.51 -14.54 -18.70
CA ARG A 172 11.55 -15.88 -19.36
C ARG A 172 11.01 -16.96 -18.43
N ARG A 173 11.28 -16.83 -17.11
CA ARG A 173 10.72 -17.72 -16.09
C ARG A 173 9.20 -17.59 -16.04
N MET A 174 8.67 -16.36 -16.08
CA MET A 174 7.23 -16.12 -16.14
C MET A 174 6.60 -16.72 -17.40
N GLU A 175 7.26 -16.59 -18.54
CA GLU A 175 6.80 -17.21 -19.79
C GLU A 175 6.68 -18.72 -19.65
N ARG A 176 7.73 -19.42 -19.18
CA ARG A 176 7.70 -20.88 -18.97
C ARG A 176 6.67 -21.32 -17.94
N ALA A 177 6.52 -20.55 -16.84
CA ALA A 177 5.54 -20.85 -15.79
C ALA A 177 4.10 -20.86 -16.34
N VAL A 178 3.79 -19.96 -17.29
CA VAL A 178 2.45 -19.83 -17.85
C VAL A 178 2.25 -20.75 -19.05
N THR A 179 3.16 -20.72 -20.04
CA THR A 179 2.99 -21.42 -21.33
C THR A 179 3.38 -22.90 -21.25
N GLU A 180 4.48 -23.22 -20.58
CA GLU A 180 4.99 -24.59 -20.44
C GLU A 180 4.52 -25.25 -19.14
N LYS A 181 3.86 -24.50 -18.27
CA LYS A 181 3.36 -24.95 -16.95
C LYS A 181 4.48 -25.49 -16.04
N SER A 182 5.69 -24.96 -16.18
CA SER A 182 6.83 -25.33 -15.35
C SER A 182 6.53 -25.17 -13.86
N VAL A 183 6.49 -26.24 -13.11
CA VAL A 183 6.19 -26.24 -11.67
C VAL A 183 7.27 -25.49 -10.90
N GLU A 184 8.53 -25.75 -11.20
CA GLU A 184 9.67 -25.09 -10.58
C GLU A 184 9.63 -23.57 -10.75
N ASP A 185 9.36 -23.09 -11.99
CA ASP A 185 9.27 -21.66 -12.24
C ASP A 185 8.07 -21.02 -11.54
N ARG A 186 6.93 -21.73 -11.43
CA ARG A 186 5.73 -21.29 -10.70
C ARG A 186 6.02 -21.10 -9.22
N GLU A 187 6.63 -22.08 -8.58
CA GLU A 187 6.99 -22.03 -7.16
C GLU A 187 7.97 -20.88 -6.88
N ARG A 188 9.03 -20.77 -7.67
CA ARG A 188 10.03 -19.69 -7.52
C ARG A 188 9.43 -18.30 -7.68
N LEU A 189 8.52 -18.09 -8.64
CA LEU A 189 7.88 -16.80 -8.88
C LEU A 189 6.92 -16.42 -7.73
N VAL A 190 6.18 -17.38 -7.20
CA VAL A 190 5.31 -17.17 -6.05
C VAL A 190 6.12 -16.85 -4.80
N ASP A 191 7.22 -17.56 -4.55
CA ASP A 191 8.11 -17.30 -3.42
C ASP A 191 8.82 -15.94 -3.56
N TYR A 192 9.20 -15.58 -4.77
CA TYR A 192 9.74 -14.26 -5.08
C TYR A 192 8.76 -13.16 -4.70
N CYS A 193 7.52 -13.21 -5.22
CA CYS A 193 6.45 -12.25 -4.92
C CYS A 193 6.12 -12.20 -3.42
N ALA A 194 6.08 -13.36 -2.74
CA ALA A 194 5.86 -13.42 -1.29
C ALA A 194 7.00 -12.75 -0.50
N GLY A 195 8.25 -12.92 -0.94
CA GLY A 195 9.42 -12.25 -0.37
C GLY A 195 9.32 -10.72 -0.49
N ASP A 196 8.81 -10.20 -1.62
CA ASP A 196 8.61 -8.76 -1.82
C ASP A 196 7.54 -8.17 -0.89
N VAL A 197 6.50 -8.93 -0.56
CA VAL A 197 5.50 -8.53 0.44
C VAL A 197 6.14 -8.34 1.82
N ILE A 198 6.98 -9.29 2.26
CA ILE A 198 7.68 -9.23 3.55
C ILE A 198 8.66 -8.05 3.57
N ALA A 199 9.45 -7.90 2.52
CA ALA A 199 10.39 -6.79 2.34
C ALA A 199 9.68 -5.42 2.36
N THR A 200 8.52 -5.32 1.70
CA THR A 200 7.70 -4.10 1.67
C THR A 200 7.16 -3.75 3.05
N GLN A 201 6.78 -4.72 3.88
CA GLN A 201 6.39 -4.46 5.28
C GLN A 201 7.56 -3.89 6.07
N GLY A 202 8.73 -4.52 5.99
CA GLY A 202 9.93 -4.01 6.68
C GLY A 202 10.30 -2.60 6.25
N LEU A 203 10.16 -2.29 4.95
CA LEU A 203 10.39 -0.95 4.42
C LEU A 203 9.32 0.04 4.89
N LEU A 204 8.04 -0.33 4.91
CA LEU A 204 6.97 0.48 5.47
C LEU A 204 7.28 0.91 6.91
N ASP A 205 7.69 -0.03 7.75
CA ASP A 205 7.95 0.24 9.16
C ASP A 205 9.10 1.23 9.35
N ARG A 206 10.13 1.18 8.51
CA ARG A 206 11.23 2.16 8.49
C ARG A 206 10.79 3.53 7.96
N LEU A 207 9.87 3.55 6.99
CA LEU A 207 9.42 4.78 6.33
C LEU A 207 8.27 5.50 7.05
N ARG A 208 7.61 4.88 8.03
CA ARG A 208 6.45 5.46 8.74
C ARG A 208 6.66 6.91 9.21
N PRO A 209 7.81 7.29 9.81
CA PRO A 209 8.04 8.68 10.25
C PRO A 209 7.98 9.70 9.12
N TYR A 210 8.27 9.28 7.90
CA TYR A 210 8.35 10.14 6.71
C TYR A 210 7.04 10.23 5.92
N ILE A 211 6.03 9.41 6.25
CA ILE A 211 4.75 9.42 5.54
C ILE A 211 3.90 10.60 6.05
N LYS A 212 3.83 11.69 5.27
CA LYS A 212 3.13 12.93 5.67
C LYS A 212 1.64 12.73 5.91
N ASN A 213 0.96 12.03 5.02
CA ASN A 213 -0.48 11.78 5.10
C ASN A 213 -0.75 10.31 5.43
N HIS A 214 -0.04 9.79 6.45
CA HIS A 214 -0.25 8.44 6.89
C HIS A 214 -1.71 8.29 7.36
N PRO A 215 -2.49 7.36 6.78
CA PRO A 215 -3.84 7.10 7.25
C PRO A 215 -3.81 6.71 8.74
N ALA A 216 -4.82 7.12 9.50
CA ALA A 216 -4.95 6.64 10.87
C ALA A 216 -5.18 5.13 10.85
N LEU A 217 -4.34 4.38 11.57
CA LEU A 217 -4.49 2.93 11.70
C LEU A 217 -5.52 2.57 12.77
N PHE A 218 -5.64 3.45 13.78
CA PHE A 218 -6.51 3.26 14.91
C PHE A 218 -7.35 4.51 15.10
N VAL A 219 -8.63 4.32 15.31
CA VAL A 219 -9.54 5.32 15.83
C VAL A 219 -9.99 4.79 17.18
N ASP A 220 -9.22 5.10 18.22
CA ASP A 220 -9.60 4.80 19.59
C ASP A 220 -10.35 6.00 20.15
N GLY A 221 -11.61 5.82 20.51
CA GLY A 221 -12.45 6.88 21.03
C GLY A 221 -12.02 7.40 22.39
N GLN A 222 -11.32 6.62 23.21
CA GLN A 222 -10.90 7.02 24.58
C GLN A 222 -9.49 7.62 24.65
N ASN A 223 -8.58 7.20 23.77
CA ASN A 223 -7.18 7.60 23.79
C ASN A 223 -6.69 8.22 22.48
N ALA A 224 -7.60 8.68 21.63
CA ALA A 224 -7.25 9.26 20.32
C ALA A 224 -6.22 10.41 20.40
N LEU A 225 -6.16 11.10 21.53
CA LEU A 225 -5.22 12.21 21.76
C LEU A 225 -3.81 11.73 22.13
N THR A 226 -3.67 10.55 22.70
CA THR A 226 -2.39 10.01 23.16
C THR A 226 -1.87 8.85 22.32
N THR A 227 -2.72 8.24 21.50
CA THR A 227 -2.36 7.11 20.65
C THR A 227 -1.78 7.58 19.31
N CYS A 228 -0.68 6.98 18.91
CA CYS A 228 -0.06 7.24 17.61
C CYS A 228 -0.94 6.73 16.47
N HIS A 229 -1.47 7.61 15.65
CA HIS A 229 -2.31 7.25 14.50
C HIS A 229 -1.61 6.35 13.47
N ARG A 230 -0.27 6.24 13.53
CA ARG A 230 0.53 5.46 12.56
C ARG A 230 0.80 4.02 13.01
N CYS A 231 1.02 3.80 14.31
CA CYS A 231 1.42 2.48 14.81
C CYS A 231 0.70 2.03 16.08
N GLY A 232 -0.22 2.85 16.60
CA GLY A 232 -1.02 2.51 17.79
C GLY A 232 -0.29 2.60 19.14
N SER A 233 1.01 2.93 19.16
CA SER A 233 1.75 3.09 20.43
C SER A 233 1.37 4.41 21.11
N GLU A 234 1.53 4.48 22.42
CA GLU A 234 1.37 5.72 23.17
C GLU A 234 2.38 6.79 22.71
N THR A 235 1.95 8.05 22.69
CA THR A 235 2.77 9.19 22.27
C THR A 235 3.08 10.08 23.47
N GLU A 236 4.25 10.72 23.44
CA GLU A 236 4.73 11.65 24.43
C GLU A 236 4.51 13.10 24.01
N PRO A 237 4.11 14.02 24.89
CA PRO A 237 4.03 15.44 24.57
C PRO A 237 5.43 15.99 24.28
N THR A 238 5.50 17.02 23.44
CA THR A 238 6.73 17.75 23.17
C THR A 238 6.51 19.25 23.42
N GLU A 239 7.56 20.01 23.62
CA GLU A 239 7.50 21.46 23.75
C GLU A 239 7.20 22.15 22.39
N ARG A 240 7.28 21.40 21.30
CA ARG A 240 7.04 21.95 19.94
C ARG A 240 5.57 22.26 19.72
N ARG A 241 5.33 23.40 19.09
CA ARG A 241 4.03 23.80 18.54
C ARG A 241 4.10 23.82 17.03
N TYR A 242 2.99 23.54 16.39
CA TYR A 242 2.83 23.68 14.95
C TYR A 242 1.69 24.64 14.67
N ILE A 243 1.97 25.66 13.87
CA ILE A 243 0.97 26.66 13.46
C ILE A 243 0.65 26.40 11.98
N ALA A 244 -0.64 26.16 11.71
CA ALA A 244 -1.16 26.01 10.36
C ALA A 244 -2.21 27.09 10.12
N ASN A 245 -1.86 28.09 9.33
CA ASN A 245 -2.69 29.26 9.09
C ASN A 245 -3.12 29.95 10.41
N VAL A 246 -4.35 29.70 10.85
CA VAL A 246 -4.94 30.30 12.03
C VAL A 246 -5.12 29.33 13.22
N LEU A 247 -4.64 28.09 13.07
CA LEU A 247 -4.79 27.07 14.11
C LEU A 247 -3.43 26.70 14.71
N SER A 248 -3.40 26.62 16.04
CA SER A 248 -2.24 26.13 16.79
C SER A 248 -2.43 24.69 17.24
N TYR A 249 -1.35 23.93 17.21
CA TYR A 249 -1.36 22.52 17.57
C TYR A 249 -0.22 22.22 18.54
N ALA A 250 -0.50 21.45 19.58
CA ALA A 250 0.52 20.77 20.36
C ALA A 250 1.06 19.56 19.55
N MET A 251 2.37 19.38 19.59
CA MET A 251 3.01 18.24 18.92
C MET A 251 3.31 17.15 19.93
N ARG A 252 3.06 15.92 19.52
CA ARG A 252 3.42 14.71 20.27
C ARG A 252 4.33 13.85 19.44
N LYS A 253 5.27 13.15 20.07
CA LYS A 253 6.23 12.25 19.41
C LYS A 253 5.95 10.81 19.83
N CYS A 254 5.94 9.91 18.88
CA CYS A 254 5.84 8.47 19.16
C CYS A 254 7.23 7.90 19.47
N PRO A 255 7.46 7.28 20.64
CA PRO A 255 8.75 6.67 20.96
C PRO A 255 9.04 5.43 20.12
N ASN A 256 8.01 4.75 19.62
CA ASN A 256 8.15 3.56 18.78
C ASN A 256 8.49 3.92 17.32
N CYS A 257 7.54 4.47 16.54
CA CYS A 257 7.76 4.73 15.13
C CYS A 257 8.46 6.08 14.84
N LYS A 258 8.83 6.85 15.86
CA LYS A 258 9.48 8.18 15.79
C LYS A 258 8.66 9.26 15.06
N GLY A 259 7.44 8.95 14.65
CA GLY A 259 6.54 9.88 13.98
C GLY A 259 5.97 10.95 14.92
N TYR A 260 5.62 12.10 14.36
CA TYR A 260 4.95 13.18 15.08
C TYR A 260 3.45 13.19 14.79
N SER A 261 2.66 13.49 15.80
CA SER A 261 1.23 13.78 15.75
C SER A 261 0.97 15.19 16.19
N ARG A 262 -0.15 15.78 15.78
CA ARG A 262 -0.57 17.11 16.20
C ARG A 262 -1.97 17.04 16.79
N ILE A 263 -2.19 17.74 17.88
CA ILE A 263 -3.48 17.88 18.57
C ILE A 263 -3.85 19.34 18.56
N SER A 264 -5.09 19.68 18.19
CA SER A 264 -5.57 21.06 18.28
C SER A 264 -5.54 21.53 19.74
N ILE A 265 -4.97 22.69 19.98
CA ILE A 265 -4.87 23.28 21.33
C ILE A 265 -6.15 24.07 21.67
N GLU A 266 -6.92 24.44 20.67
CA GLU A 266 -8.08 25.33 20.84
C GLU A 266 -9.38 24.54 20.68
N PRO A 267 -10.10 24.25 21.78
CA PRO A 267 -11.41 23.59 21.71
C PRO A 267 -12.53 24.55 21.31
N GLU A 268 -12.33 25.88 21.43
CA GLU A 268 -13.34 26.86 21.06
C GLU A 268 -13.01 27.51 19.72
N ARG A 269 -14.00 27.57 18.84
CA ARG A 269 -13.93 28.28 17.56
C ARG A 269 -13.68 29.76 17.82
N LEU A 270 -12.44 30.19 17.83
CA LEU A 270 -12.13 31.59 17.64
C LEU A 270 -12.62 32.00 16.25
N SER A 271 -13.25 33.15 16.18
CA SER A 271 -13.65 33.80 14.94
C SER A 271 -12.42 33.89 14.01
N ILE A 272 -12.46 33.11 12.94
CA ILE A 272 -11.36 33.06 11.97
C ILE A 272 -11.41 34.35 11.16
N VAL A 273 -10.48 35.28 11.43
CA VAL A 273 -10.20 36.38 10.51
C VAL A 273 -9.46 35.82 9.31
N ARG A 274 -10.14 35.68 8.20
CA ARG A 274 -9.51 35.38 6.93
C ARG A 274 -9.04 36.67 6.31
N GLY A 275 -7.73 36.81 6.07
CA GLY A 275 -7.22 37.79 5.13
C GLY A 275 -7.81 37.53 3.74
N VAL A 276 -8.31 38.54 3.08
CA VAL A 276 -8.85 38.53 1.73
C VAL A 276 -7.68 38.70 0.75
#